data_b30287b1901a891dcab86080380aa99e
#
_entry.id   b30287b1901a891dcab86080380aa99e
#
_cell.length_a   1.000
_cell.length_b   1.000
_cell.length_c   1.000
_cell.angle_alpha   90.00
_cell.angle_beta   90.00
_cell.angle_gamma   90.00
#
_symmetry.space_group_name_H-M   'P 1'
#
loop_
_entity.id
_entity.type
_entity.pdbx_description
1 polymer ?
#
loop_
_entity_poly.entity_id
_entity_poly.type
_entity_poly.pdbx_seq_one_letter_code
_entity_poly.pdbx_strand_id
1 'polypeptide(L)'
;GGARRLGDSSLVGDLLRSFSLTHRLVGAICAAPTALVKHGVFVGRRMTCHPSVRDIVWMHAEIARTGPVEPVVEDRNLITGSGPGTSFRFALAIASRLVGPERVKGVIPPLMLTP
;
A
#
# COMPACT_ATOMS: atom_id res chain seq x y z
N GLY A 1 1.78 -1.38 -17.36
CA GLY A 1 2.85 -1.88 -16.51
C GLY A 1 2.40 -2.88 -15.47
N GLY A 2 3.18 -3.00 -14.41
CA GLY A 2 2.95 -3.98 -13.34
C GLY A 2 1.61 -3.85 -12.64
N ALA A 3 1.20 -2.63 -12.32
CA ALA A 3 -0.09 -2.40 -11.65
C ALA A 3 -1.27 -2.89 -12.49
N ARG A 4 -1.22 -2.68 -13.80
CA ARG A 4 -2.25 -3.16 -14.71
C ARG A 4 -2.30 -4.69 -14.75
N ARG A 5 -1.14 -5.34 -14.79
CA ARG A 5 -1.05 -6.82 -14.76
C ARG A 5 -1.63 -7.37 -13.47
N LEU A 6 -1.35 -6.74 -12.33
CA LEU A 6 -1.94 -7.14 -11.06
C LEU A 6 -3.47 -7.00 -11.09
N GLY A 7 -3.98 -5.91 -11.67
CA GLY A 7 -5.42 -5.69 -11.81
C GLY A 7 -6.10 -6.66 -12.78
N ASP A 8 -5.37 -7.18 -13.78
CA ASP A 8 -5.92 -8.11 -14.77
C ASP A 8 -5.82 -9.58 -14.34
N SER A 9 -5.07 -9.88 -13.29
CA SER A 9 -4.85 -11.26 -12.82
C SER A 9 -5.98 -11.73 -11.91
N SER A 10 -6.71 -12.75 -12.33
CA SER A 10 -7.74 -13.37 -11.50
C SER A 10 -7.16 -14.02 -10.24
N LEU A 11 -5.96 -14.60 -10.34
CA LEU A 11 -5.26 -15.18 -9.20
C LEU A 11 -4.94 -14.11 -8.15
N VAL A 12 -4.45 -12.96 -8.56
CA VAL A 12 -4.18 -11.85 -7.65
C VAL A 12 -5.49 -11.39 -6.99
N GLY A 13 -6.57 -11.27 -7.74
CA GLY A 13 -7.89 -10.92 -7.20
C GLY A 13 -8.36 -11.91 -6.14
N ASP A 14 -8.20 -13.21 -6.38
CA ASP A 14 -8.57 -14.25 -5.42
C ASP A 14 -7.74 -14.16 -4.15
N LEU A 15 -6.43 -13.95 -4.26
CA LEU A 15 -5.53 -13.78 -3.12
C LEU A 15 -5.89 -12.53 -2.31
N LEU A 16 -6.15 -11.42 -2.98
CA LEU A 16 -6.53 -10.16 -2.30
C LEU A 16 -7.84 -10.31 -1.53
N ARG A 17 -8.83 -10.97 -2.12
CA ARG A 17 -10.10 -11.23 -1.43
C ARG A 17 -9.90 -12.13 -0.21
N SER A 18 -9.11 -13.19 -0.36
CA SER A 18 -8.78 -14.09 0.75
C SER A 18 -8.07 -13.34 1.89
N PHE A 19 -7.06 -12.55 1.57
CA PHE A 19 -6.31 -11.77 2.57
C PHE A 19 -7.19 -10.71 3.25
N SER A 20 -8.05 -10.06 2.48
CA SER A 20 -8.98 -9.09 3.03
C SER A 20 -9.94 -9.73 4.04
N LEU A 21 -10.52 -10.88 3.69
CA LEU A 21 -11.49 -11.58 4.53
C LEU A 21 -10.85 -12.21 5.77
N THR A 22 -9.59 -12.62 5.69
CA THR A 22 -8.88 -13.26 6.81
C THR A 22 -8.01 -12.29 7.60
N HIS A 23 -8.11 -10.99 7.34
CA HIS A 23 -7.37 -9.94 8.02
C HIS A 23 -5.85 -10.08 7.93
N ARG A 24 -5.37 -10.69 6.85
CA ARG A 24 -3.94 -10.77 6.56
C ARG A 24 -3.47 -9.46 5.93
N LEU A 25 -2.21 -9.13 6.18
CA LEU A 25 -1.64 -7.86 5.72
C LEU A 25 -1.46 -7.84 4.21
N VAL A 26 -1.92 -6.76 3.59
CA VAL A 26 -1.72 -6.46 2.17
C VAL A 26 -0.97 -5.14 2.06
N GLY A 27 0.04 -5.10 1.20
CA GLY A 27 0.77 -3.88 0.87
C GLY A 27 0.63 -3.54 -0.61
N ALA A 28 0.46 -2.26 -0.93
CA ALA A 28 0.37 -1.77 -2.30
C ALA A 28 1.05 -0.41 -2.42
N ILE A 29 1.97 -0.26 -3.37
CA ILE A 29 2.76 0.96 -3.53
C ILE A 29 2.61 1.55 -4.93
N CYS A 30 2.75 2.87 -5.03
CA CYS A 30 2.76 3.63 -6.28
C CYS A 30 1.43 3.53 -7.03
N ALA A 31 1.40 2.89 -8.19
CA ALA A 31 0.18 2.68 -8.97
C ALA A 31 -0.58 1.41 -8.56
N ALA A 32 0.01 0.54 -7.74
CA ALA A 32 -0.59 -0.74 -7.37
C ALA A 32 -1.95 -0.64 -6.65
N PRO A 33 -2.27 0.41 -5.88
CA PRO A 33 -3.63 0.57 -5.35
C PRO A 33 -4.73 0.55 -6.40
N THR A 34 -4.44 0.87 -7.67
CA THR A 34 -5.42 0.73 -8.76
C THR A 34 -5.86 -0.73 -8.95
N ALA A 35 -5.00 -1.70 -8.64
CA ALA A 35 -5.36 -3.12 -8.67
C ALA A 35 -6.38 -3.45 -7.57
N LEU A 36 -6.27 -2.83 -6.40
CA LEU A 36 -7.26 -2.99 -5.32
C LEU A 36 -8.62 -2.47 -5.77
N VAL A 37 -8.63 -1.33 -6.46
CA VAL A 37 -9.86 -0.75 -7.03
C VAL A 37 -10.47 -1.72 -8.03
N LYS A 38 -9.68 -2.23 -8.96
CA LYS A 38 -10.16 -3.11 -10.02
C LYS A 38 -10.72 -4.42 -9.49
N HIS A 39 -10.12 -4.97 -8.45
CA HIS A 39 -10.61 -6.20 -7.81
C HIS A 39 -11.72 -5.95 -6.78
N GLY A 40 -12.06 -4.69 -6.49
CA GLY A 40 -13.14 -4.34 -5.58
C GLY A 40 -12.87 -4.67 -4.12
N VAL A 41 -11.60 -4.68 -3.71
CA VAL A 41 -11.20 -4.98 -2.33
C VAL A 41 -10.80 -3.72 -1.56
N PHE A 42 -10.91 -3.76 -0.24
CA PHE A 42 -10.55 -2.65 0.65
C PHE A 42 -11.31 -1.34 0.36
N VAL A 43 -12.57 -1.44 -0.06
CA VAL A 43 -13.43 -0.28 -0.33
C VAL A 43 -13.57 0.57 0.94
N GLY A 44 -13.40 1.89 0.78
CA GLY A 44 -13.55 2.85 1.89
C GLY A 44 -12.39 2.90 2.86
N ARG A 45 -11.34 2.12 2.64
CA ARG A 45 -10.13 2.18 3.48
C ARG A 45 -9.31 3.42 3.16
N ARG A 46 -8.57 3.89 4.17
CA ARG A 46 -7.60 4.96 3.96
C ARG A 46 -6.42 4.42 3.17
N MET A 47 -6.05 5.16 2.12
CA MET A 47 -4.95 4.79 1.22
C MET A 47 -4.14 6.01 0.82
N THR A 48 -2.93 5.75 0.37
CA THR A 48 -2.16 6.66 -0.48
C THR A 48 -1.78 5.93 -1.76
N CYS A 49 -1.37 6.66 -2.78
CA CYS A 49 -0.95 6.11 -4.05
C CYS A 49 -0.12 7.14 -4.81
N HIS A 50 0.43 6.76 -5.95
CA HIS A 50 1.09 7.71 -6.82
C HIS A 50 0.10 8.79 -7.27
N PRO A 51 0.48 10.08 -7.27
CA PRO A 51 -0.44 11.17 -7.65
C PRO A 51 -1.09 10.99 -9.02
N SER A 52 -0.41 10.34 -9.97
CA SER A 52 -0.92 10.12 -11.32
C SER A 52 -2.18 9.24 -11.36
N VAL A 53 -2.44 8.44 -10.33
CA VAL A 53 -3.62 7.56 -10.26
C VAL A 53 -4.57 7.94 -9.13
N ARG A 54 -4.36 9.09 -8.50
CA ARG A 54 -5.16 9.52 -7.36
C ARG A 54 -6.65 9.61 -7.67
N ASP A 55 -7.02 10.06 -8.85
CA ASP A 55 -8.43 10.16 -9.25
C ASP A 55 -9.12 8.80 -9.31
N ILE A 56 -8.39 7.77 -9.75
CA ILE A 56 -8.92 6.40 -9.80
C ILE A 56 -9.13 5.87 -8.38
N VAL A 57 -8.14 6.03 -7.52
CA VAL A 57 -8.18 5.51 -6.14
C VAL A 57 -9.19 6.28 -5.30
N TRP A 58 -9.33 7.59 -5.51
CA TRP A 58 -10.26 8.44 -4.78
C TRP A 58 -11.72 7.97 -4.90
N MET A 59 -12.10 7.38 -6.02
CA MET A 59 -13.47 6.88 -6.22
C MET A 59 -13.79 5.64 -5.40
N HIS A 60 -12.79 5.02 -4.79
CA HIS A 60 -12.90 3.72 -4.12
C HIS A 60 -12.50 3.81 -2.64
N ALA A 61 -11.51 4.63 -2.32
CA ALA A 61 -10.84 4.69 -1.04
C ALA A 61 -10.99 6.05 -0.37
N GLU A 62 -10.67 6.12 0.91
CA GLU A 62 -10.56 7.38 1.63
C GLU A 62 -9.16 7.96 1.39
N ILE A 63 -9.08 8.93 0.50
CA ILE A 63 -7.85 9.63 0.12
C ILE A 63 -8.21 11.04 -0.34
N ALA A 64 -7.36 12.02 -0.02
CA ALA A 64 -7.53 13.37 -0.54
C ALA A 64 -7.30 13.37 -2.06
N ARG A 65 -8.22 13.95 -2.81
CA ARG A 65 -8.13 14.03 -4.28
C ARG A 65 -7.04 15.00 -4.74
N THR A 66 -6.78 16.03 -3.95
CA THR A 66 -5.79 17.08 -4.23
C THR A 66 -4.97 17.38 -3.00
N GLY A 67 -3.91 18.16 -3.15
CA GLY A 67 -3.05 18.57 -2.06
C GLY A 67 -1.87 17.61 -1.84
N PRO A 68 -1.20 17.73 -0.68
CA PRO A 68 -0.01 16.91 -0.37
C PRO A 68 -0.32 15.42 -0.41
N VAL A 69 0.67 14.63 -0.83
CA VAL A 69 0.58 13.17 -0.89
C VAL A 69 1.21 12.59 0.36
N GLU A 70 0.48 11.78 1.10
CA GLU A 70 1.03 11.06 2.24
C GLU A 70 2.00 9.98 1.76
N PRO A 71 3.21 9.89 2.34
CA PRO A 71 4.20 8.90 1.89
C PRO A 71 3.75 7.45 2.10
N VAL A 72 3.21 7.14 3.27
CA VAL A 72 2.73 5.82 3.66
C VAL A 72 1.47 5.99 4.49
N VAL A 73 0.47 5.16 4.23
CA VAL A 73 -0.77 5.11 5.00
C VAL A 73 -0.99 3.67 5.47
N GLU A 74 -1.25 3.52 6.76
CA GLU A 74 -1.60 2.24 7.36
C GLU A 74 -3.05 2.29 7.83
N ASP A 75 -3.84 1.36 7.37
CA ASP A 75 -5.23 1.19 7.81
C ASP A 75 -5.52 -0.29 8.03
N ARG A 76 -5.44 -0.71 9.28
CA ARG A 76 -5.66 -2.10 9.71
C ARG A 76 -4.76 -3.07 8.95
N ASN A 77 -5.32 -3.97 8.15
CA ASN A 77 -4.54 -4.95 7.38
C ASN A 77 -4.12 -4.45 5.98
N LEU A 78 -4.07 -3.15 5.78
CA LEU A 78 -3.64 -2.55 4.53
C LEU A 78 -2.58 -1.48 4.78
N ILE A 79 -1.46 -1.58 4.06
CA ILE A 79 -0.42 -0.55 4.05
C ILE A 79 -0.21 -0.12 2.61
N THR A 80 -0.30 1.18 2.34
CA THR A 80 -0.06 1.72 1.01
C THR A 80 1.08 2.73 1.04
N GLY A 81 1.82 2.82 -0.07
CA GLY A 81 2.92 3.77 -0.25
C GLY A 81 2.74 4.56 -1.54
N SER A 82 3.25 5.78 -1.59
CA SER A 82 2.94 6.69 -2.69
C SER A 82 3.85 6.54 -3.90
N GLY A 83 5.07 6.04 -3.74
CA GLY A 83 5.96 5.94 -4.89
C GLY A 83 7.35 5.43 -4.55
N PRO A 84 8.26 5.39 -5.53
CA PRO A 84 9.60 4.83 -5.32
C PRO A 84 10.37 5.50 -4.18
N GLY A 85 10.19 6.80 -3.99
CA GLY A 85 10.87 7.54 -2.92
C GLY A 85 10.41 7.16 -1.51
N THR A 86 9.31 6.43 -1.37
CA THR A 86 8.78 5.97 -0.07
C THR A 86 9.03 4.48 0.17
N SER A 87 9.81 3.82 -0.68
CA SER A 87 9.99 2.36 -0.63
C SER A 87 10.53 1.88 0.71
N PHE A 88 11.52 2.58 1.29
CA PHE A 88 12.06 2.18 2.59
C PHE A 88 11.03 2.34 3.71
N ARG A 89 10.32 3.47 3.76
CA ARG A 89 9.26 3.70 4.74
C ARG A 89 8.16 2.66 4.63
N PHE A 90 7.76 2.34 3.40
CA PHE A 90 6.76 1.33 3.10
C PHE A 90 7.20 -0.05 3.60
N ALA A 91 8.41 -0.45 3.24
CA ALA A 91 8.97 -1.75 3.65
C ALA A 91 9.12 -1.85 5.17
N LEU A 92 9.59 -0.78 5.82
CA LEU A 92 9.75 -0.76 7.28
C LEU A 92 8.39 -0.82 8.01
N ALA A 93 7.36 -0.18 7.47
CA ALA A 93 6.01 -0.27 8.02
C ALA A 93 5.49 -1.71 7.95
N ILE A 94 5.67 -2.39 6.82
CA ILE A 94 5.28 -3.80 6.65
C ILE A 94 6.06 -4.68 7.62
N ALA A 95 7.38 -4.52 7.68
CA ALA A 95 8.24 -5.29 8.56
C ALA A 95 7.84 -5.12 10.03
N SER A 96 7.53 -3.89 10.45
CA SER A 96 7.10 -3.59 11.82
C SER A 96 5.80 -4.31 12.18
N ARG A 97 4.87 -4.43 11.23
CA ARG A 97 3.62 -5.15 11.42
C ARG A 97 3.83 -6.66 11.52
N LEU A 98 4.83 -7.20 10.82
CA LEU A 98 5.08 -8.64 10.77
C LEU A 98 5.92 -9.14 11.93
N VAL A 99 6.93 -8.40 12.36
CA VAL A 99 7.91 -8.85 13.37
C VAL A 99 8.04 -7.93 14.58
N GLY A 100 7.31 -6.85 14.60
CA GLY A 100 7.33 -5.86 15.68
C GLY A 100 8.35 -4.73 15.47
N PRO A 101 8.06 -3.52 16.00
CA PRO A 101 8.91 -2.34 15.80
C PRO A 101 10.29 -2.48 16.42
N GLU A 102 10.44 -3.24 17.50
CA GLU A 102 11.73 -3.40 18.17
C GLU A 102 12.77 -4.12 17.31
N ARG A 103 12.35 -5.16 16.57
CA ARG A 103 13.26 -5.86 15.65
C ARG A 103 13.66 -4.97 14.49
N VAL A 104 12.75 -4.15 14.00
CA VAL A 104 12.99 -3.25 12.88
C VAL A 104 14.00 -2.16 13.23
N LYS A 105 14.03 -1.69 14.47
CA LYS A 105 15.01 -0.68 14.93
C LYS A 105 16.45 -1.09 14.64
N GLY A 106 16.78 -2.36 14.76
CA GLY A 106 18.14 -2.86 14.51
C GLY A 106 18.53 -2.86 13.03
N VAL A 107 17.54 -2.84 12.14
CA VAL A 107 17.77 -2.85 10.68
C VAL A 107 17.98 -1.45 10.12
N ILE A 108 17.41 -0.43 10.76
CA ILE A 108 17.41 0.94 10.23
C ILE A 108 18.81 1.54 10.06
N PRO A 109 19.71 1.50 11.08
CA PRO A 109 21.02 2.14 10.93
C PRO A 109 21.85 1.67 9.73
N PRO A 110 21.95 0.35 9.46
CA PRO A 110 22.71 -0.12 8.28
C PRO A 110 22.15 0.35 6.94
N LEU A 111 20.87 0.74 6.89
CA LEU A 111 20.25 1.20 5.64
C LEU A 111 20.70 2.60 5.23
N MET A 112 21.35 3.34 6.14
CA MET A 112 21.87 4.67 5.85
C MET A 112 20.82 5.63 5.26
N LEU A 113 19.61 5.54 5.79
CA LEU A 113 18.51 6.39 5.33
C LEU A 113 18.76 7.85 5.73
N THR A 114 18.55 8.76 4.77
CA THR A 114 18.60 10.21 5.06
C THR A 114 17.25 10.66 5.64
N PRO A 115 17.28 11.65 6.57
CA PRO A 115 16.06 12.22 7.10
C PRO A 115 15.17 12.83 6.02
#